data_f67854ccf9267761dd1e68e44c53962a
#
_entry.id   f67854ccf9267761dd1e68e44c53962a
#
_cell.length_a   1.000
_cell.length_b   1.000
_cell.length_c   1.000
_cell.angle_alpha   90.00
_cell.angle_beta   90.00
_cell.angle_gamma   90.00
#
_symmetry.space_group_name_H-M   'P 1'
#
loop_
_entity.id
_entity.type
_entity.pdbx_description
1 polymer ?
#
loop_
_entity_poly.entity_id
_entity_poly.type
_entity_poly.pdbx_seq_one_letter_code
_entity_poly.pdbx_strand_id
1 'polypeptide(L)'
;MAVVFVPDQQRFSLEKFQKVNLFDTERMFCDIYCFEPGQTQTPHKHAHNDKVYFVLEGKGRFSVGDEEVDCGTGMAILCPPGVDHGVVNTGQERLVTLVFMAPHP
;
A
#
# COMPACT_ATOMS: atom_id res chain seq x y z
N MET A 1 -17.58 16.69 7.66
CA MET A 1 -16.86 16.15 6.50
C MET A 1 -15.44 15.82 6.91
N ALA A 2 -14.98 14.63 6.55
CA ALA A 2 -13.60 14.22 6.83
C ALA A 2 -12.76 14.46 5.57
N VAL A 3 -11.73 15.31 5.68
CA VAL A 3 -10.86 15.67 4.56
C VAL A 3 -9.43 15.71 5.06
N VAL A 4 -8.52 15.09 4.34
CA VAL A 4 -7.09 15.17 4.62
C VAL A 4 -6.33 15.58 3.36
N PHE A 5 -5.25 16.33 3.53
CA PHE A 5 -4.32 16.60 2.46
C PHE A 5 -3.21 15.53 2.54
N VAL A 6 -3.25 14.57 1.65
CA VAL A 6 -2.44 13.35 1.72
C VAL A 6 -0.94 13.61 1.83
N PRO A 7 -0.35 14.57 1.08
CA PRO A 7 1.08 14.84 1.22
C PRO A 7 1.53 15.22 2.62
N ASP A 8 0.66 15.86 3.41
CA ASP A 8 0.99 16.25 4.79
C ASP A 8 0.97 15.06 5.76
N GLN A 9 0.43 13.92 5.33
CA GLN A 9 0.27 12.73 6.18
C GLN A 9 1.44 11.77 6.06
N GLN A 10 2.36 11.99 5.14
CA GLN A 10 3.48 11.08 4.91
C GLN A 10 4.39 10.99 6.13
N ARG A 11 4.80 9.76 6.43
CA ARG A 11 5.78 9.46 7.48
C ARG A 11 6.72 8.37 7.00
N PHE A 12 8.01 8.55 7.27
CA PHE A 12 9.04 7.61 6.87
C PHE A 12 9.90 7.27 8.07
N SER A 13 10.43 6.05 8.09
CA SER A 13 11.37 5.59 9.10
C SER A 13 12.44 4.76 8.43
N LEU A 14 13.68 4.89 8.86
CA LEU A 14 14.77 4.05 8.35
C LEU A 14 14.67 2.61 8.83
N GLU A 15 13.88 2.33 9.85
CA GLU A 15 13.73 0.98 10.40
C GLU A 15 12.81 0.10 9.56
N LYS A 16 11.68 0.66 9.12
CA LYS A 16 10.68 -0.07 8.33
C LYS A 16 9.71 0.89 7.67
N PHE A 17 8.96 0.40 6.68
CA PHE A 17 7.91 1.19 6.06
C PHE A 17 6.84 1.56 7.09
N GLN A 18 6.14 2.67 6.83
CA GLN A 18 5.15 3.20 7.76
C GLN A 18 3.75 3.10 7.16
N LYS A 19 2.80 2.73 8.00
CA LYS A 19 1.37 2.77 7.67
C LYS A 19 0.77 3.95 8.39
N VAL A 20 0.13 4.85 7.64
CA VAL A 20 -0.55 6.01 8.22
C VAL A 20 -2.03 5.90 7.89
N ASN A 21 -2.87 5.80 8.90
CA ASN A 21 -4.32 5.72 8.68
C ASN A 21 -4.87 7.10 8.34
N LEU A 22 -5.65 7.17 7.25
CA LEU A 22 -6.35 8.38 6.84
C LEU A 22 -7.81 8.34 7.27
N PHE A 23 -8.49 7.24 6.99
CA PHE A 23 -9.90 7.03 7.31
C PHE A 23 -10.12 5.61 7.78
N ASP A 24 -10.97 5.46 8.80
CA ASP A 24 -11.34 4.15 9.33
C ASP A 24 -12.83 4.14 9.62
N THR A 25 -13.53 3.20 9.00
CA THR A 25 -14.97 3.01 9.19
C THR A 25 -15.26 1.55 9.50
N GLU A 26 -16.52 1.23 9.80
CA GLU A 26 -16.93 -0.16 10.02
C GLU A 26 -16.77 -1.04 8.77
N ARG A 27 -16.76 -0.43 7.57
CA ARG A 27 -16.75 -1.16 6.30
C ARG A 27 -15.42 -1.21 5.60
N MET A 28 -14.50 -0.29 5.93
CA MET A 28 -13.22 -0.21 5.26
C MET A 28 -12.20 0.58 6.07
N PHE A 29 -10.93 0.44 5.73
CA PHE A 29 -9.94 1.45 6.08
C PHE A 29 -9.29 2.00 4.81
N CYS A 30 -8.76 3.22 4.95
CA CYS A 30 -7.98 3.88 3.90
C CYS A 30 -6.71 4.43 4.54
N ASP A 31 -5.57 3.95 4.07
CA ASP A 31 -4.24 4.29 4.58
C ASP A 31 -3.36 4.84 3.47
N ILE A 32 -2.24 5.45 3.86
CA ILE A 32 -1.08 5.52 3.00
C ILE A 32 0.04 4.67 3.59
N TYR A 33 0.79 4.02 2.72
CA TYR A 33 2.00 3.28 3.10
C TYR A 33 3.20 4.03 2.52
N CYS A 34 4.20 4.29 3.37
CA CYS A 34 5.37 5.08 3.02
C CYS A 34 6.63 4.22 3.17
N PHE A 35 7.34 4.03 2.06
CA PHE A 35 8.52 3.16 2.00
C PHE A 35 9.75 3.99 1.63
N GLU A 36 10.79 3.89 2.43
CA GLU A 36 12.14 4.29 2.00
C GLU A 36 12.67 3.26 0.99
N PRO A 37 13.67 3.60 0.16
CA PRO A 37 14.25 2.64 -0.77
C PRO A 37 14.65 1.32 -0.09
N GLY A 38 14.29 0.21 -0.70
CA GLY A 38 14.59 -1.14 -0.22
C GLY A 38 13.64 -1.70 0.82
N GLN A 39 12.75 -0.89 1.37
CA GLN A 39 11.80 -1.37 2.36
C GLN A 39 10.73 -2.25 1.73
N THR A 40 10.23 -3.18 2.52
CA THR A 40 9.35 -4.25 2.05
C THR A 40 8.16 -4.44 2.99
N GLN A 41 6.99 -4.61 2.41
CA GLN A 41 5.89 -5.26 3.09
C GLN A 41 5.93 -6.74 2.70
N THR A 42 6.23 -7.60 3.66
CA THR A 42 6.36 -9.04 3.45
C THR A 42 5.06 -9.63 2.89
N PRO A 43 5.13 -10.55 1.94
CA PRO A 43 3.93 -11.17 1.40
C PRO A 43 3.04 -11.77 2.49
N HIS A 44 1.75 -11.49 2.40
CA HIS A 44 0.73 -11.95 3.33
C HIS A 44 -0.60 -12.00 2.59
N LYS A 45 -1.62 -12.57 3.22
CA LYS A 45 -2.95 -12.67 2.62
C LYS A 45 -4.04 -12.37 3.64
N HIS A 46 -5.19 -11.96 3.13
CA HIS A 46 -6.42 -11.77 3.89
C HIS A 46 -7.49 -12.66 3.31
N ALA A 47 -8.17 -13.44 4.17
CA ALA A 47 -9.09 -14.47 3.71
C ALA A 47 -10.37 -13.92 3.05
N HIS A 48 -10.82 -12.73 3.49
CA HIS A 48 -12.15 -12.22 3.15
C HIS A 48 -12.16 -10.77 2.66
N ASN A 49 -11.00 -10.21 2.34
CA ASN A 49 -10.87 -8.78 2.05
C ASN A 49 -10.27 -8.56 0.66
N ASP A 50 -10.84 -7.61 -0.06
CA ASP A 50 -10.17 -7.02 -1.21
C ASP A 50 -9.25 -5.92 -0.71
N LYS A 51 -8.08 -5.80 -1.31
CA LYS A 51 -7.13 -4.75 -1.00
C LYS A 51 -6.64 -4.09 -2.29
N VAL A 52 -6.60 -2.77 -2.30
CA VAL A 52 -6.12 -2.00 -3.44
C VAL A 52 -4.94 -1.17 -3.01
N TYR A 53 -3.89 -1.17 -3.83
CA TYR A 53 -2.79 -0.21 -3.77
C TYR A 53 -2.90 0.72 -4.96
N PHE A 54 -2.77 2.01 -4.72
CA PHE A 54 -2.65 3.01 -5.79
C PHE A 54 -1.37 3.79 -5.55
N VAL A 55 -0.44 3.74 -6.52
CA VAL A 55 0.87 4.39 -6.37
C VAL A 55 0.72 5.90 -6.54
N LEU A 56 1.02 6.64 -5.49
CA LEU A 56 0.98 8.11 -5.48
C LEU A 56 2.33 8.71 -5.89
N GLU A 57 3.43 8.13 -5.41
CA GLU A 57 4.78 8.61 -5.66
C GLU A 57 5.74 7.41 -5.77
N GLY A 58 6.71 7.54 -6.67
CA GLY A 58 7.77 6.54 -6.79
C GLY A 58 7.34 5.33 -7.60
N LYS A 59 8.03 4.22 -7.37
CA LYS A 59 7.76 2.94 -8.03
C LYS A 59 8.13 1.80 -7.10
N GLY A 60 7.51 0.66 -7.33
CA GLY A 60 7.80 -0.54 -6.57
C GLY A 60 7.47 -1.79 -7.33
N ARG A 61 7.88 -2.93 -6.78
CA ARG A 61 7.50 -4.24 -7.28
C ARG A 61 6.42 -4.80 -6.37
N PHE A 62 5.29 -5.16 -6.98
CA PHE A 62 4.14 -5.71 -6.28
C PHE A 62 4.02 -7.17 -6.66
N SER A 63 3.83 -8.02 -5.66
CA SER A 63 3.55 -9.44 -5.88
C SER A 63 2.10 -9.74 -5.51
N VAL A 64 1.41 -10.47 -6.39
CA VAL A 64 0.03 -10.93 -6.17
C VAL A 64 -0.02 -12.37 -6.64
N GLY A 65 -0.11 -13.31 -5.70
CA GLY A 65 0.01 -14.73 -6.00
C GLY A 65 1.39 -15.04 -6.58
N ASP A 66 1.40 -15.71 -7.73
CA ASP A 66 2.63 -16.07 -8.44
C ASP A 66 3.13 -14.97 -9.39
N GLU A 67 2.40 -13.86 -9.49
CA GLU A 67 2.75 -12.78 -10.41
C GLU A 67 3.49 -11.66 -9.69
N GLU A 68 4.45 -11.07 -10.40
CA GLU A 68 5.14 -9.86 -9.96
C GLU A 68 4.97 -8.80 -11.04
N VAL A 69 4.78 -7.55 -10.62
CA VAL A 69 4.60 -6.43 -11.54
C VAL A 69 5.28 -5.19 -10.98
N ASP A 70 5.98 -4.47 -11.86
CA ASP A 70 6.55 -3.18 -11.53
C ASP A 70 5.49 -2.10 -11.79
N CYS A 71 5.17 -1.33 -10.77
CA CYS A 71 4.19 -0.26 -10.87
C CYS A 71 4.77 1.06 -10.40
N GLY A 72 4.46 2.11 -11.13
CA GLY A 72 4.83 3.46 -10.80
C GLY A 72 3.63 4.36 -10.55
N THR A 73 3.90 5.64 -10.37
CA THR A 73 2.89 6.66 -10.08
C THR A 73 1.70 6.58 -11.03
N GLY A 74 0.50 6.56 -10.46
CA GLY A 74 -0.75 6.51 -11.22
C GLY A 74 -1.27 5.11 -11.50
N MET A 75 -0.54 4.05 -11.12
CA MET A 75 -0.97 2.67 -11.33
C MET A 75 -1.64 2.11 -10.08
N ALA A 76 -2.65 1.28 -10.28
CA ALA A 76 -3.40 0.64 -9.22
C ALA A 76 -3.30 -0.89 -9.33
N ILE A 77 -3.24 -1.56 -8.18
CA ILE A 77 -3.12 -3.02 -8.10
C ILE A 77 -4.21 -3.55 -7.18
N LEU A 78 -4.96 -4.55 -7.66
CA LEU A 78 -5.95 -5.26 -6.85
C LEU A 78 -5.35 -6.55 -6.30
N CYS A 79 -5.49 -6.73 -5.00
CA CYS A 79 -5.11 -7.96 -4.29
C CYS A 79 -6.39 -8.64 -3.81
N PRO A 80 -6.83 -9.72 -4.50
CA PRO A 80 -8.08 -10.37 -4.13
C PRO A 80 -7.97 -11.19 -2.83
N PRO A 81 -9.12 -11.57 -2.23
CA PRO A 81 -9.11 -12.40 -1.03
C PRO A 81 -8.38 -13.73 -1.23
N GLY A 82 -7.67 -14.17 -0.20
CA GLY A 82 -7.01 -15.48 -0.19
C GLY A 82 -5.73 -15.58 -1.02
N VAL A 83 -5.28 -14.48 -1.62
CA VAL A 83 -4.09 -14.44 -2.46
C VAL A 83 -2.99 -13.67 -1.73
N ASP A 84 -1.79 -14.27 -1.65
CA ASP A 84 -0.63 -13.60 -1.06
C ASP A 84 -0.26 -12.35 -1.86
N HIS A 85 0.06 -11.27 -1.17
CA HIS A 85 0.50 -10.04 -1.80
C HIS A 85 1.58 -9.36 -0.96
N GLY A 86 2.48 -8.67 -1.64
CA GLY A 86 3.57 -7.95 -1.00
C GLY A 86 4.06 -6.80 -1.87
N VAL A 87 4.90 -5.96 -1.28
CA VAL A 87 5.44 -4.76 -1.95
C VAL A 87 6.91 -4.60 -1.58
N VAL A 88 7.72 -4.25 -2.56
CA VAL A 88 9.12 -3.85 -2.35
C VAL A 88 9.35 -2.52 -3.04
N ASN A 89 9.91 -1.55 -2.32
CA ASN A 89 10.39 -0.33 -2.97
C ASN A 89 11.71 -0.63 -3.65
N THR A 90 11.65 -0.85 -4.96
CA THR A 90 12.81 -1.18 -5.81
C THR A 90 13.46 0.06 -6.41
N GLY A 91 12.89 1.24 -6.17
CA GLY A 91 13.42 2.49 -6.70
C GLY A 91 14.50 3.09 -5.81
N GLN A 92 15.03 4.22 -6.24
CA GLN A 92 15.99 5.02 -5.47
C GLN A 92 15.29 6.16 -4.74
N GLU A 93 14.02 6.36 -5.00
CA GLU A 93 13.18 7.37 -4.39
C GLU A 93 12.21 6.73 -3.41
N ARG A 94 11.56 7.56 -2.60
CA ARG A 94 10.49 7.13 -1.71
C ARG A 94 9.30 6.62 -2.51
N LEU A 95 8.65 5.58 -2.00
CA LEU A 95 7.41 5.03 -2.56
C LEU A 95 6.27 5.34 -1.60
N VAL A 96 5.22 5.95 -2.10
CA VAL A 96 4.00 6.23 -1.34
C VAL A 96 2.82 5.63 -2.08
N THR A 97 2.04 4.81 -1.39
CA THR A 97 0.84 4.19 -1.94
C THR A 97 -0.38 4.56 -1.10
N LEU A 98 -1.48 4.85 -1.78
CA LEU A 98 -2.79 4.88 -1.14
C LEU A 98 -3.30 3.45 -1.09
N VAL A 99 -3.81 3.04 0.06
CA VAL A 99 -4.22 1.66 0.29
C VAL A 99 -5.61 1.66 0.92
N PHE A 100 -6.51 0.88 0.38
CA PHE A 100 -7.77 0.63 1.05
C PHE A 100 -8.13 -0.84 0.99
N MET A 101 -8.87 -1.26 2.01
CA MET A 101 -9.30 -2.63 2.20
C MET A 101 -10.77 -2.65 2.59
N ALA A 102 -11.53 -3.53 1.95
CA ALA A 102 -12.93 -3.74 2.23
C ALA A 102 -13.31 -5.20 2.01
N PRO A 103 -14.22 -5.78 2.81
CA PRO A 103 -14.69 -5.22 4.06
C PRO A 103 -13.58 -5.00 5.07
N HIS A 104 -13.84 -4.29 6.14
CA HIS A 104 -12.86 -4.03 7.21
C HIS A 104 -12.43 -5.36 7.82
N PRO A 105 -11.11 -5.62 7.98
CA PRO A 105 -10.62 -6.86 8.57
C PRO A 105 -10.99 -7.03 10.06
#